data_340a07a2f16b524cc56143eefc0572f0
#
_entry.id   340a07a2f16b524cc56143eefc0572f0
#
_cell.length_a   1.000
_cell.length_b   1.000
_cell.length_c   1.000
_cell.angle_alpha   90.00
_cell.angle_beta   90.00
_cell.angle_gamma   90.00
#
_symmetry.space_group_name_H-M   'P 1'
#
loop_
_entity.id
_entity.type
_entity.pdbx_description
1 polymer ?
#
loop_
_entity_poly.entity_id
_entity_poly.type
_entity_poly.pdbx_seq_one_letter_code
_entity_poly.pdbx_strand_id
1 'polypeptide(L)'
;MELVGRIRAGAGLGAPRMADERVMQLITASIGFRPVPGTLNVILEQPFDRALATDYMSAADLSPTWQDDVGQAGYWLTPIVVAGQFQAVAVQADEPGYPPEQIELLCGVRLREALGLADGDSITVAVATG
;
A
#
# COMPACT_ATOMS: atom_id res chain seq x y z
N MET A 1 -9.22 -11.00 -11.17
CA MET A 1 -10.41 -10.36 -10.61
C MET A 1 -10.14 -8.89 -10.37
N GLU A 2 -11.03 -8.06 -10.82
CA GLU A 2 -10.90 -6.62 -10.69
C GLU A 2 -11.73 -6.11 -9.52
N LEU A 3 -11.14 -5.24 -8.73
CA LEU A 3 -11.79 -4.63 -7.57
C LEU A 3 -11.94 -3.13 -7.80
N VAL A 4 -13.02 -2.56 -7.30
CA VAL A 4 -13.28 -1.13 -7.41
C VAL A 4 -13.24 -0.52 -6.01
N GLY A 5 -12.63 0.65 -5.92
CA GLY A 5 -12.58 1.39 -4.67
C GLY A 5 -12.61 2.89 -4.91
N ARG A 6 -12.51 3.65 -3.82
CA ARG A 6 -12.48 5.10 -3.86
C ARG A 6 -11.25 5.63 -3.13
N ILE A 7 -10.68 6.67 -3.71
CA ILE A 7 -9.54 7.36 -3.13
C ILE A 7 -9.95 8.04 -1.83
N ARG A 8 -9.11 7.93 -0.83
CA ARG A 8 -9.31 8.57 0.46
C ARG A 8 -8.02 9.21 0.95
N ALA A 9 -8.11 10.35 1.60
CA ALA A 9 -6.98 10.97 2.27
C ALA A 9 -6.53 10.09 3.44
N GLY A 10 -5.22 9.86 3.56
CA GLY A 10 -4.65 9.12 4.67
C GLY A 10 -4.17 10.03 5.79
N ALA A 11 -3.53 9.44 6.80
CA ALA A 11 -2.98 10.16 7.95
C ALA A 11 -1.68 10.90 7.62
N GLY A 12 -1.13 10.72 6.41
CA GLY A 12 0.09 11.39 5.99
C GLY A 12 1.38 10.84 6.59
N LEU A 13 1.35 9.63 7.15
CA LEU A 13 2.51 9.03 7.80
C LEU A 13 3.44 8.29 6.84
N GLY A 14 2.94 7.87 5.68
CA GLY A 14 3.71 7.06 4.75
C GLY A 14 4.92 7.80 4.18
N ALA A 15 4.72 9.02 3.67
CA ALA A 15 5.80 9.78 3.07
C ALA A 15 6.94 10.10 4.04
N PRO A 16 6.69 10.59 5.28
CA PRO A 16 7.76 10.80 6.26
C PRO A 16 8.52 9.52 6.61
N ARG A 17 7.84 8.40 6.75
CA ARG A 17 8.49 7.11 7.07
C ARG A 17 9.35 6.63 5.92
N MET A 18 8.91 6.80 4.68
CA MET A 18 9.65 6.39 3.49
C MET A 18 10.77 7.36 3.11
N ALA A 19 10.85 8.52 3.75
CA ALA A 19 11.98 9.45 3.56
C ALA A 19 13.29 8.92 4.12
N ASP A 20 13.24 7.95 5.04
CA ASP A 20 14.42 7.23 5.51
C ASP A 20 14.94 6.32 4.40
N GLU A 21 16.15 6.58 3.90
CA GLU A 21 16.71 5.82 2.77
C GLU A 21 16.89 4.34 3.09
N ARG A 22 17.22 4.00 4.34
CA ARG A 22 17.33 2.59 4.75
C ARG A 22 15.98 1.88 4.60
N VAL A 23 14.91 2.52 5.02
CA VAL A 23 13.54 1.99 4.89
C VAL A 23 13.18 1.85 3.41
N MET A 24 13.45 2.87 2.62
CA MET A 24 13.18 2.86 1.18
C MET A 24 13.92 1.72 0.48
N GLN A 25 15.17 1.45 0.85
CA GLN A 25 15.94 0.34 0.30
C GLN A 25 15.34 -1.02 0.66
N LEU A 26 14.88 -1.19 1.90
CA LEU A 26 14.24 -2.42 2.34
C LEU A 26 12.92 -2.66 1.58
N ILE A 27 12.12 -1.63 1.42
CA ILE A 27 10.87 -1.72 0.65
C ILE A 27 11.16 -2.08 -0.80
N THR A 28 12.11 -1.38 -1.42
CA THR A 28 12.50 -1.62 -2.82
C THR A 28 12.97 -3.06 -3.04
N ALA A 29 13.75 -3.61 -2.12
CA ALA A 29 14.21 -4.98 -2.20
C ALA A 29 13.03 -5.98 -2.11
N SER A 30 12.02 -5.68 -1.32
CA SER A 30 10.85 -6.54 -1.16
C SER A 30 9.92 -6.52 -2.36
N ILE A 31 9.68 -5.33 -2.93
CA ILE A 31 8.65 -5.19 -3.98
C ILE A 31 9.21 -5.18 -5.40
N GLY A 32 10.53 -5.06 -5.55
CA GLY A 32 11.21 -5.16 -6.84
C GLY A 32 11.30 -3.87 -7.66
N PHE A 33 10.84 -2.75 -7.11
CA PHE A 33 10.97 -1.43 -7.74
C PHE A 33 11.02 -0.35 -6.65
N ARG A 34 11.55 0.82 -6.99
CA ARG A 34 11.60 1.94 -6.05
C ARG A 34 10.29 2.74 -6.12
N PRO A 35 9.45 2.69 -5.07
CA PRO A 35 8.21 3.47 -5.07
C PRO A 35 8.48 4.95 -4.82
N VAL A 36 7.55 5.82 -5.23
CA VAL A 36 7.57 7.20 -4.75
C VAL A 36 7.22 7.20 -3.26
N PRO A 37 7.74 8.13 -2.46
CA PRO A 37 7.43 8.20 -1.03
C PRO A 37 5.94 8.45 -0.80
N GLY A 38 5.38 7.70 0.15
CA GLY A 38 3.96 7.79 0.50
C GLY A 38 3.14 6.68 -0.10
N THR A 39 1.87 6.66 0.30
CA THR A 39 0.91 5.67 -0.18
C THR A 39 -0.37 6.35 -0.61
N LEU A 40 -1.06 5.75 -1.57
CA LEU A 40 -2.41 6.16 -1.94
C LEU A 40 -3.40 5.27 -1.19
N ASN A 41 -4.25 5.88 -0.38
CA ASN A 41 -5.26 5.12 0.37
C ASN A 41 -6.49 4.88 -0.50
N VAL A 42 -6.96 3.65 -0.52
CA VAL A 42 -8.15 3.23 -1.27
C VAL A 42 -9.05 2.43 -0.35
N ILE A 43 -10.33 2.78 -0.36
CA ILE A 43 -11.37 2.00 0.30
C ILE A 43 -12.11 1.22 -0.77
N LEU A 44 -11.96 -0.10 -0.74
CA LEU A 44 -12.59 -0.99 -1.71
C LEU A 44 -14.07 -1.22 -1.37
N GLU A 45 -14.84 -1.61 -2.36
CA GLU A 45 -16.26 -1.97 -2.17
C GLU A 45 -16.44 -3.30 -1.43
N GLN A 46 -15.36 -4.11 -1.33
CA GLN A 46 -15.38 -5.40 -0.65
C GLN A 46 -14.04 -5.63 0.03
N PRO A 47 -13.97 -6.55 1.02
CA PRO A 47 -12.71 -6.86 1.69
C PRO A 47 -11.64 -7.35 0.73
N PHE A 48 -10.39 -6.96 1.00
CA PHE A 48 -9.23 -7.43 0.25
C PHE A 48 -8.69 -8.69 0.93
N ASP A 49 -8.50 -9.75 0.15
CA ASP A 49 -8.08 -11.04 0.69
C ASP A 49 -6.58 -11.05 1.01
N ARG A 50 -6.23 -11.07 2.30
CA ARG A 50 -4.86 -11.16 2.77
C ARG A 50 -4.14 -12.41 2.32
N ALA A 51 -4.88 -13.48 2.05
CA ALA A 51 -4.27 -14.73 1.58
C ALA A 51 -3.60 -14.58 0.22
N LEU A 52 -3.90 -13.50 -0.52
CA LEU A 52 -3.26 -13.20 -1.79
C LEU A 52 -1.89 -12.52 -1.62
N ALA A 53 -1.54 -12.11 -0.41
CA ALA A 53 -0.24 -11.47 -0.16
C ALA A 53 0.90 -12.42 -0.48
N THR A 54 1.92 -11.89 -1.16
CA THR A 54 3.12 -12.66 -1.52
C THR A 54 4.26 -12.40 -0.56
N ASP A 55 4.22 -11.31 0.19
CA ASP A 55 5.26 -10.91 1.12
C ASP A 55 4.66 -10.33 2.39
N TYR A 56 5.48 -10.36 3.44
CA TYR A 56 5.18 -9.73 4.72
C TYR A 56 6.44 -9.01 5.22
N MET A 57 6.31 -7.75 5.57
CA MET A 57 7.41 -6.98 6.14
C MET A 57 7.11 -6.66 7.60
N SER A 58 7.99 -7.13 8.51
CA SER A 58 7.88 -6.81 9.92
C SER A 58 8.16 -5.32 10.18
N ALA A 59 7.35 -4.68 10.99
CA ALA A 59 7.59 -3.28 11.39
C ALA A 59 8.94 -3.14 12.11
N ALA A 60 9.32 -4.14 12.92
CA ALA A 60 10.61 -4.14 13.62
C ALA A 60 11.79 -4.18 12.66
N ASP A 61 11.67 -4.89 11.54
CA ASP A 61 12.72 -4.95 10.52
C ASP A 61 12.85 -3.63 9.77
N LEU A 62 11.74 -2.93 9.55
CA LEU A 62 11.74 -1.63 8.90
C LEU A 62 12.31 -0.56 9.80
N SER A 63 11.81 -0.45 11.01
CA SER A 63 12.30 0.50 12.01
C SER A 63 11.79 0.12 13.40
N PRO A 64 12.70 -0.11 14.37
CA PRO A 64 12.28 -0.41 15.74
C PRO A 64 11.41 0.69 16.36
N THR A 65 11.52 1.93 15.87
CA THR A 65 10.77 3.06 16.43
C THR A 65 9.33 3.14 15.91
N TRP A 66 8.95 2.28 14.94
CA TRP A 66 7.60 2.26 14.38
C TRP A 66 6.65 1.35 15.13
N GLN A 67 7.13 0.64 16.12
CA GLN A 67 6.28 -0.11 17.04
C GLN A 67 5.64 0.90 17.98
N ASP A 68 4.65 1.56 17.47
CA ASP A 68 3.97 2.64 18.16
C ASP A 68 2.76 2.12 18.96
N ASP A 69 1.98 3.08 19.45
CA ASP A 69 0.87 2.85 20.34
C ASP A 69 -0.27 2.00 19.74
N VAL A 70 -0.31 1.78 18.44
CA VAL A 70 -1.38 1.00 17.81
C VAL A 70 -1.07 -0.48 17.71
N GLY A 71 0.12 -0.91 18.10
CA GLY A 71 0.49 -2.32 18.09
C GLY A 71 0.68 -2.90 16.71
N GLN A 72 1.15 -2.10 15.77
CA GLN A 72 1.39 -2.54 14.41
C GLN A 72 2.57 -3.51 14.34
N ALA A 73 2.31 -4.73 13.88
CA ALA A 73 3.32 -5.78 13.78
C ALA A 73 4.08 -5.78 12.46
N GLY A 74 3.45 -5.35 11.38
CA GLY A 74 4.05 -5.34 10.05
C GLY A 74 3.05 -5.02 8.96
N TYR A 75 3.37 -5.46 7.76
CA TYR A 75 2.59 -5.14 6.56
C TYR A 75 2.49 -6.34 5.63
N TRP A 76 1.27 -6.62 5.16
CA TRP A 76 1.01 -7.60 4.11
C TRP A 76 1.15 -6.92 2.76
N LEU A 77 1.90 -7.52 1.84
CA LEU A 77 2.19 -6.96 0.51
C LEU A 77 1.64 -7.85 -0.58
N THR A 78 0.84 -7.27 -1.48
CA THR A 78 0.23 -7.99 -2.61
C THR A 78 0.49 -7.24 -3.91
N PRO A 79 1.16 -7.86 -4.90
CA PRO A 79 1.31 -7.23 -6.22
C PRO A 79 -0.05 -7.04 -6.91
N ILE A 80 -0.26 -5.87 -7.46
CA ILE A 80 -1.49 -5.50 -8.16
C ILE A 80 -1.19 -4.70 -9.41
N VAL A 81 -2.21 -4.54 -10.26
CA VAL A 81 -2.20 -3.63 -11.40
C VAL A 81 -3.29 -2.60 -11.18
N VAL A 82 -2.95 -1.33 -11.29
CA VAL A 82 -3.87 -0.21 -11.11
C VAL A 82 -4.34 0.31 -12.46
N ALA A 83 -5.65 0.46 -12.61
CA ALA A 83 -6.28 0.99 -13.82
C ALA A 83 -5.83 0.28 -15.11
N GLY A 84 -5.44 -0.98 -15.01
CA GLY A 84 -4.94 -1.76 -16.15
C GLY A 84 -3.61 -1.29 -16.71
N GLN A 85 -2.90 -0.37 -16.04
CA GLN A 85 -1.70 0.28 -16.59
C GLN A 85 -0.48 0.21 -15.68
N PHE A 86 -0.66 0.40 -14.37
CA PHE A 86 0.47 0.59 -13.46
C PHE A 86 0.65 -0.61 -12.56
N GLN A 87 1.86 -1.14 -12.55
CA GLN A 87 2.26 -2.12 -11.54
C GLN A 87 2.44 -1.41 -10.21
N ALA A 88 1.83 -1.97 -9.17
CA ALA A 88 1.86 -1.40 -7.84
C ALA A 88 1.84 -2.53 -6.81
N VAL A 89 1.92 -2.17 -5.55
CA VAL A 89 1.78 -3.12 -4.44
C VAL A 89 0.71 -2.60 -3.49
N ALA A 90 -0.27 -3.45 -3.18
CA ALA A 90 -1.26 -3.16 -2.17
C ALA A 90 -0.69 -3.55 -0.80
N VAL A 91 -0.77 -2.62 0.14
CA VAL A 91 -0.28 -2.78 1.50
C VAL A 91 -1.46 -2.78 2.45
N GLN A 92 -1.50 -3.75 3.35
CA GLN A 92 -2.42 -3.76 4.49
C GLN A 92 -1.61 -3.90 5.76
N ALA A 93 -1.87 -3.01 6.71
CA ALA A 93 -1.17 -3.06 7.98
C ALA A 93 -1.65 -4.25 8.82
N ASP A 94 -0.70 -4.94 9.44
CA ASP A 94 -0.98 -5.99 10.41
C ASP A 94 -1.10 -5.34 11.79
N GLU A 95 -2.29 -4.80 12.05
CA GLU A 95 -2.60 -4.13 13.30
C GLU A 95 -4.07 -4.40 13.68
N PRO A 96 -4.39 -4.38 14.98
CA PRO A 96 -5.76 -4.56 15.43
C PRO A 96 -6.68 -3.47 14.85
N GLY A 97 -7.82 -3.87 14.31
CA GLY A 97 -8.82 -2.94 13.81
C GLY A 97 -8.55 -2.35 12.44
N TYR A 98 -7.50 -2.80 11.73
CA TYR A 98 -7.27 -2.33 10.35
C TYR A 98 -8.45 -2.77 9.46
N PRO A 99 -9.12 -1.83 8.77
CA PRO A 99 -10.30 -2.17 7.98
C PRO A 99 -9.96 -3.15 6.84
N PRO A 100 -10.70 -4.27 6.70
CA PRO A 100 -10.40 -5.24 5.64
C PRO A 100 -10.63 -4.70 4.22
N GLU A 101 -11.42 -3.65 4.06
CA GLU A 101 -11.67 -3.01 2.76
C GLU A 101 -10.60 -1.98 2.39
N GLN A 102 -9.74 -1.61 3.34
CA GLN A 102 -8.72 -0.60 3.09
C GLN A 102 -7.45 -1.21 2.56
N ILE A 103 -6.89 -0.59 1.52
CA ILE A 103 -5.54 -0.88 1.05
C ILE A 103 -4.79 0.43 0.84
N GLU A 104 -3.48 0.36 0.96
CA GLU A 104 -2.59 1.47 0.65
C GLU A 104 -1.73 1.06 -0.53
N LEU A 105 -1.61 1.91 -1.54
CA LEU A 105 -0.90 1.57 -2.76
C LEU A 105 0.49 2.19 -2.80
N LEU A 106 1.50 1.33 -3.04
CA LEU A 106 2.87 1.75 -3.36
C LEU A 106 3.06 1.63 -4.86
N CYS A 107 3.58 2.67 -5.51
CA CYS A 107 3.80 2.68 -6.94
C CYS A 107 5.04 3.50 -7.29
N GLY A 108 5.66 3.21 -8.42
CA GLY A 108 6.81 3.96 -8.91
C GLY A 108 6.47 5.33 -9.46
N VAL A 109 5.19 5.66 -9.59
CA VAL A 109 4.70 6.99 -10.01
C VAL A 109 3.64 7.47 -9.03
N ARG A 110 3.41 8.78 -8.98
CA ARG A 110 2.34 9.36 -8.18
C ARG A 110 1.00 9.14 -8.87
N LEU A 111 0.25 8.16 -8.40
CA LEU A 111 -1.01 7.74 -9.05
C LEU A 111 -2.04 8.86 -9.12
N ARG A 112 -2.13 9.72 -8.10
CA ARG A 112 -3.04 10.87 -8.15
C ARG A 112 -2.75 11.78 -9.34
N GLU A 113 -1.48 12.03 -9.61
CA GLU A 113 -1.05 12.86 -10.74
C GLU A 113 -1.18 12.12 -12.07
N ALA A 114 -0.70 10.86 -12.11
CA ALA A 114 -0.70 10.06 -13.32
C ALA A 114 -2.11 9.79 -13.86
N LEU A 115 -3.10 9.65 -12.98
CA LEU A 115 -4.49 9.34 -13.32
C LEU A 115 -5.44 10.52 -13.11
N GLY A 116 -4.95 11.66 -12.63
CA GLY A 116 -5.78 12.84 -12.39
C GLY A 116 -6.84 12.61 -11.31
N LEU A 117 -6.48 11.94 -10.21
CA LEU A 117 -7.43 11.52 -9.17
C LEU A 117 -7.50 12.51 -8.01
N ALA A 118 -8.71 12.68 -7.50
CA ALA A 118 -8.99 13.43 -6.28
C ALA A 118 -9.70 12.52 -5.27
N ASP A 119 -9.77 12.95 -4.01
CA ASP A 119 -10.48 12.22 -2.96
C ASP A 119 -11.92 11.93 -3.40
N GLY A 120 -12.36 10.69 -3.21
CA GLY A 120 -13.68 10.23 -3.61
C GLY A 120 -13.77 9.66 -5.03
N ASP A 121 -12.74 9.86 -5.86
CA ASP A 121 -12.71 9.28 -7.19
C ASP A 121 -12.60 7.76 -7.16
N SER A 122 -13.19 7.11 -8.14
CA SER A 122 -13.09 5.66 -8.30
C SER A 122 -11.75 5.25 -8.88
N ILE A 123 -11.27 4.09 -8.44
CA ILE A 123 -10.06 3.47 -8.98
C ILE A 123 -10.28 1.95 -9.06
N THR A 124 -9.74 1.33 -10.10
CA THR A 124 -9.79 -0.14 -10.24
C THR A 124 -8.43 -0.74 -9.97
N VAL A 125 -8.42 -1.86 -9.26
CA VAL A 125 -7.22 -2.63 -9.00
C VAL A 125 -7.46 -4.08 -9.33
N ALA A 126 -6.45 -4.76 -9.86
CA ALA A 126 -6.50 -6.19 -10.15
C ALA A 126 -5.31 -6.86 -9.49
N VAL A 127 -5.52 -8.01 -8.85
CA VAL A 127 -4.41 -8.78 -8.30
C VAL A 127 -3.57 -9.33 -9.45
N ALA A 128 -2.26 -9.12 -9.38
CA ALA A 128 -1.36 -9.64 -10.39
C ALA A 128 -1.33 -11.16 -10.31
N THR A 129 -1.60 -11.82 -11.45
CA THR A 129 -1.56 -13.28 -11.57
C THR A 129 -0.28 -13.70 -12.24
N GLY A 130 0.38 -14.63 -11.67
CA GLY A 130 1.54 -15.23 -12.33
C GLY A 130 2.80 -15.14 -11.88
#